data_8aa5376af20247a42f9f6b19fcf7f1a1
#
_entry.id   8aa5376af20247a42f9f6b19fcf7f1a1
#
_cell.length_a   1.000
_cell.length_b   1.000
_cell.length_c   1.000
_cell.angle_alpha   90.00
_cell.angle_beta   90.00
_cell.angle_gamma   90.00
#
_symmetry.space_group_name_H-M   'P 1'
#
loop_
_entity.id
_entity.type
_entity.pdbx_description
1 polymer ?
#
loop_
_entity_poly.entity_id
_entity_poly.type
_entity_poly.pdbx_seq_one_letter_code
_entity_poly.pdbx_strand_id
1 'polypeptide(L)'
;MFYFPVAFNGHLYALIAIDEATGRTFVWTDKEKTFVRRAVRELKAYLWTQYGIELRIVRSDQETSLQQKVFGSWLDEEGVKYEKSAPQTQRQNGTSERTGGIIKERMRAMEFDSGLPPDLWPVTLKAASYLYNRTPRQQNDWKTP
;
A
#
# COMPACT_ATOMS: atom_id res chain seq x y z
N MET A 1 0.96 3.24 6.78
CA MET A 1 -0.11 4.20 6.39
C MET A 1 0.44 5.61 6.42
N PHE A 2 -0.05 6.48 5.52
CA PHE A 2 0.43 7.87 5.39
C PHE A 2 -0.72 8.85 5.63
N TYR A 3 -0.40 9.99 6.21
CA TYR A 3 -1.31 11.13 6.39
C TYR A 3 -0.90 12.24 5.42
N PHE A 4 -1.91 12.86 4.78
CA PHE A 4 -1.74 13.93 3.79
C PHE A 4 -2.65 15.11 4.14
N PRO A 5 -2.40 16.30 3.58
CA PRO A 5 -3.37 17.41 3.62
C PRO A 5 -4.72 16.98 3.03
N VAL A 6 -5.78 17.71 3.40
CA VAL A 6 -7.14 17.43 2.90
C VAL A 6 -7.14 17.48 1.37
N ALA A 7 -7.58 16.39 0.75
CA ALA A 7 -7.72 16.30 -0.70
C ALA A 7 -9.05 16.92 -1.17
N PHE A 8 -9.17 17.16 -2.49
CA PHE A 8 -10.40 17.66 -3.13
C PHE A 8 -11.65 16.83 -2.81
N ASN A 9 -11.49 15.53 -2.57
CA ASN A 9 -12.56 14.59 -2.20
C ASN A 9 -12.68 14.37 -0.68
N GLY A 10 -11.95 15.15 0.12
CA GLY A 10 -11.92 15.06 1.58
C GLY A 10 -11.06 13.95 2.14
N HIS A 11 -10.29 13.23 1.32
CA HIS A 11 -9.38 12.19 1.81
C HIS A 11 -8.19 12.78 2.56
N LEU A 12 -7.75 12.05 3.60
CA LEU A 12 -6.65 12.43 4.49
C LEU A 12 -5.59 11.32 4.60
N TYR A 13 -5.99 10.09 4.33
CA TYR A 13 -5.15 8.91 4.55
C TYR A 13 -4.91 8.15 3.26
N ALA A 14 -3.71 7.60 3.14
CA ALA A 14 -3.35 6.66 2.09
C ALA A 14 -2.76 5.37 2.68
N LEU A 15 -3.11 4.24 2.09
CA LEU A 15 -2.51 2.94 2.31
C LEU A 15 -1.83 2.50 1.03
N ILE A 16 -0.56 2.11 1.13
CA ILE A 16 0.17 1.45 0.06
C ILE A 16 0.47 0.03 0.54
N ALA A 17 -0.08 -0.96 -0.12
CA ALA A 17 0.29 -2.36 0.06
C ALA A 17 1.24 -2.79 -1.06
N ILE A 18 2.15 -3.70 -0.74
CA ILE A 18 3.20 -4.17 -1.65
C ILE A 18 3.22 -5.69 -1.58
N ASP A 19 3.11 -6.33 -2.72
CA ASP A 19 3.38 -7.76 -2.85
C ASP A 19 4.88 -8.02 -2.76
N GLU A 20 5.30 -8.82 -1.79
CA GLU A 20 6.73 -9.07 -1.55
C GLU A 20 7.40 -9.87 -2.68
N ALA A 21 6.64 -10.72 -3.38
CA ALA A 21 7.19 -11.57 -4.43
C ALA A 21 7.49 -10.78 -5.71
N THR A 22 6.56 -9.94 -6.14
CA THR A 22 6.68 -9.19 -7.40
C THR A 22 7.05 -7.72 -7.19
N GLY A 23 6.85 -7.20 -5.99
CA GLY A 23 6.93 -5.77 -5.69
C GLY A 23 5.78 -4.96 -6.26
N ARG A 24 4.69 -5.59 -6.70
CA ARG A 24 3.49 -4.89 -7.17
C ARG A 24 2.86 -4.10 -6.05
N THR A 25 2.40 -2.91 -6.35
CA THR A 25 1.83 -1.98 -5.38
C THR A 25 0.35 -1.78 -5.61
N PHE A 26 -0.37 -1.62 -4.50
CA PHE A 26 -1.80 -1.33 -4.46
C PHE A 26 -2.02 -0.10 -3.57
N VAL A 27 -2.86 0.82 -3.99
CA VAL A 27 -3.06 2.11 -3.31
C VAL A 27 -4.53 2.37 -3.04
N TRP A 28 -4.84 2.70 -1.79
CA TRP A 28 -6.14 3.18 -1.35
C TRP A 28 -6.01 4.51 -0.65
N THR A 29 -7.04 5.32 -0.76
CA THR A 29 -7.14 6.61 -0.07
C THR A 29 -8.50 6.75 0.57
N ASP A 30 -8.58 7.40 1.75
CA ASP A 30 -9.83 7.57 2.48
C ASP A 30 -9.81 8.81 3.39
N LYS A 31 -10.99 9.17 3.89
CA LYS A 31 -11.20 10.22 4.89
C LYS A 31 -10.83 9.75 6.30
N GLU A 32 -11.00 8.46 6.59
CA GLU A 32 -10.82 7.88 7.91
C GLU A 32 -9.70 6.84 7.92
N LYS A 33 -8.97 6.77 9.03
CA LYS A 33 -7.89 5.79 9.24
C LYS A 33 -8.39 4.33 9.29
N THR A 34 -9.68 4.13 9.53
CA THR A 34 -10.32 2.82 9.74
C THR A 34 -10.52 2.00 8.46
N PHE A 35 -10.31 2.58 7.29
CA PHE A 35 -10.55 1.94 5.99
C PHE A 35 -9.67 0.72 5.67
N VAL A 36 -8.64 0.42 6.49
CA VAL A 36 -7.67 -0.66 6.24
C VAL A 36 -8.37 -2.02 6.05
N ARG A 37 -9.38 -2.32 6.87
CA ARG A 37 -10.14 -3.58 6.74
C ARG A 37 -10.83 -3.70 5.39
N ARG A 38 -11.43 -2.60 4.92
CA ARG A 38 -12.04 -2.53 3.58
C ARG A 38 -10.99 -2.75 2.50
N ALA A 39 -9.85 -2.08 2.58
CA ALA A 39 -8.75 -2.22 1.62
C ALA A 39 -8.23 -3.65 1.52
N VAL A 40 -8.11 -4.36 2.66
CA VAL A 40 -7.69 -5.78 2.67
C VAL A 40 -8.75 -6.67 2.03
N ARG A 41 -10.04 -6.46 2.31
CA ARG A 41 -11.12 -7.23 1.65
C ARG A 41 -11.17 -7.01 0.15
N GLU A 42 -11.03 -5.76 -0.29
CA GLU A 42 -10.95 -5.41 -1.71
C GLU A 42 -9.74 -6.07 -2.38
N LEU A 43 -8.58 -6.05 -1.72
CA LEU A 43 -7.39 -6.72 -2.22
C LEU A 43 -7.58 -8.23 -2.34
N LYS A 44 -8.12 -8.87 -1.31
CA LYS A 44 -8.42 -10.32 -1.29
C LYS A 44 -9.36 -10.69 -2.44
N ALA A 45 -10.45 -9.96 -2.60
CA ALA A 45 -11.41 -10.16 -3.68
C ALA A 45 -10.77 -9.94 -5.05
N TYR A 46 -9.98 -8.88 -5.22
CA TYR A 46 -9.27 -8.56 -6.45
C TYR A 46 -8.29 -9.67 -6.85
N LEU A 47 -7.43 -10.13 -5.93
CA LEU A 47 -6.46 -11.17 -6.20
C LEU A 47 -7.14 -12.47 -6.61
N TRP A 48 -8.23 -12.84 -5.93
CA TRP A 48 -8.98 -14.03 -6.26
C TRP A 48 -9.67 -13.93 -7.63
N THR A 49 -10.39 -12.85 -7.89
CA THR A 49 -11.17 -12.70 -9.12
C THR A 49 -10.32 -12.49 -10.37
N GLN A 50 -9.17 -11.82 -10.26
CA GLN A 50 -8.33 -11.50 -11.41
C GLN A 50 -7.25 -12.56 -11.68
N TYR A 51 -6.78 -13.24 -10.64
CA TYR A 51 -5.60 -14.12 -10.74
C TYR A 51 -5.80 -15.51 -10.15
N GLY A 52 -6.92 -15.77 -9.47
CA GLY A 52 -7.12 -17.01 -8.71
C GLY A 52 -6.14 -17.18 -7.54
N ILE A 53 -5.58 -16.07 -7.04
CA ILE A 53 -4.58 -16.06 -5.97
C ILE A 53 -5.25 -15.72 -4.64
N GLU A 54 -4.98 -16.52 -3.61
CA GLU A 54 -5.41 -16.24 -2.25
C GLU A 54 -4.45 -15.30 -1.54
N LEU A 55 -4.99 -14.29 -0.87
CA LEU A 55 -4.24 -13.48 0.08
C LEU A 55 -4.02 -14.29 1.36
N ARG A 56 -2.81 -14.79 1.58
CA ARG A 56 -2.49 -15.69 2.70
C ARG A 56 -1.92 -14.98 3.91
N ILE A 57 -1.09 -13.96 3.68
CA ILE A 57 -0.32 -13.29 4.75
C ILE A 57 -0.40 -11.79 4.54
N VAL A 58 -0.67 -11.07 5.63
CA VAL A 58 -0.54 -9.61 5.68
C VAL A 58 0.49 -9.26 6.75
N ARG A 59 1.46 -8.44 6.38
CA ARG A 59 2.44 -7.83 7.29
C ARG A 59 2.18 -6.35 7.44
N SER A 60 2.25 -5.86 8.65
CA SER A 60 2.21 -4.43 8.87
C SER A 60 3.03 -4.03 10.10
N ASP A 61 3.59 -2.83 10.04
CA ASP A 61 4.21 -2.12 11.14
C ASP A 61 3.13 -1.23 11.80
N GLN A 62 2.39 -1.79 12.75
CA GLN A 62 1.37 -1.01 13.47
C GLN A 62 1.91 -0.54 14.83
N GLU A 63 1.69 0.74 15.10
CA GLU A 63 2.28 1.47 16.22
C GLU A 63 1.83 1.02 17.63
N THR A 64 0.69 0.31 17.78
CA THR A 64 0.20 -0.09 19.11
C THR A 64 -0.18 -1.56 19.21
N SER A 65 0.23 -2.21 20.34
CA SER A 65 -0.01 -3.63 20.59
C SER A 65 -1.49 -4.03 20.64
N LEU A 66 -2.37 -3.13 21.08
CA LEU A 66 -3.82 -3.38 21.20
C LEU A 66 -4.48 -3.39 19.82
N GLN A 67 -4.15 -2.40 18.96
CA GLN A 67 -4.64 -2.33 17.59
C GLN A 67 -4.15 -3.51 16.74
N GLN A 68 -2.92 -3.99 17.00
CA GLN A 68 -2.38 -5.17 16.35
C GLN A 68 -3.17 -6.43 16.69
N LYS A 69 -3.56 -6.62 17.97
CA LYS A 69 -4.35 -7.78 18.37
C LYS A 69 -5.73 -7.80 17.71
N VAL A 70 -6.45 -6.68 17.74
CA VAL A 70 -7.79 -6.54 17.14
C VAL A 70 -7.73 -6.71 15.61
N PHE A 71 -6.69 -6.19 14.97
CA PHE A 71 -6.50 -6.35 13.53
C PHE A 71 -6.10 -7.78 13.17
N GLY A 72 -5.21 -8.40 13.95
CA GLY A 72 -4.80 -9.78 13.77
C GLY A 72 -5.97 -10.76 13.89
N SER A 73 -6.76 -10.67 14.98
CA SER A 73 -7.94 -11.53 15.18
C SER A 73 -8.94 -11.39 14.03
N TRP A 74 -9.15 -10.16 13.53
CA TRP A 74 -10.01 -9.93 12.38
C TRP A 74 -9.43 -10.56 11.10
N LEU A 75 -8.11 -10.50 10.87
CA LEU A 75 -7.47 -11.17 9.74
C LEU A 75 -7.60 -12.70 9.82
N ASP A 76 -7.46 -13.26 11.02
CA ASP A 76 -7.65 -14.70 11.25
C ASP A 76 -9.09 -15.13 10.92
N GLU A 77 -10.10 -14.33 11.27
CA GLU A 77 -11.50 -14.54 10.86
C GLU A 77 -11.68 -14.51 9.33
N GLU A 78 -10.92 -13.67 8.63
CA GLU A 78 -10.90 -13.59 7.16
C GLU A 78 -10.06 -14.72 6.51
N GLY A 79 -9.44 -15.60 7.30
CA GLY A 79 -8.55 -16.66 6.83
C GLY A 79 -7.19 -16.15 6.34
N VAL A 80 -6.75 -14.99 6.82
CA VAL A 80 -5.50 -14.34 6.44
C VAL A 80 -4.57 -14.28 7.65
N LYS A 81 -3.40 -14.88 7.55
CA LYS A 81 -2.40 -14.85 8.63
C LYS A 81 -1.84 -13.44 8.82
N TYR A 82 -1.87 -12.96 10.05
CA TYR A 82 -1.18 -11.70 10.40
C TYR A 82 0.24 -11.98 10.87
N GLU A 83 1.22 -11.40 10.20
CA GLU A 83 2.62 -11.43 10.64
C GLU A 83 3.07 -10.03 11.05
N LYS A 84 3.56 -9.93 12.28
CA LYS A 84 4.19 -8.69 12.74
C LYS A 84 5.55 -8.55 12.06
N SER A 85 5.87 -7.35 11.61
CA SER A 85 7.24 -7.03 11.25
C SER A 85 8.11 -7.15 12.49
N ALA A 86 9.01 -8.14 12.52
CA ALA A 86 9.92 -8.29 13.65
C ALA A 86 10.90 -7.10 13.69
N PRO A 87 11.22 -6.57 14.88
CA PRO A 87 12.11 -5.41 15.03
C PRO A 87 13.52 -5.59 14.41
N GLN A 88 13.94 -6.83 14.18
CA GLN A 88 15.27 -7.17 13.66
C GLN A 88 15.33 -7.50 12.16
N THR A 89 14.21 -7.55 11.45
CA THR A 89 14.18 -7.78 10.00
C THR A 89 14.22 -6.45 9.22
N GLN A 90 15.26 -5.66 9.43
CA GLN A 90 15.49 -4.39 8.72
C GLN A 90 15.42 -4.52 7.18
N ARG A 91 15.75 -5.69 6.62
CA ARG A 91 15.67 -5.93 5.17
C ARG A 91 14.23 -5.94 4.64
N GLN A 92 13.28 -6.53 5.36
CA GLN A 92 11.88 -6.66 4.90
C GLN A 92 11.11 -5.35 5.06
N ASN A 93 11.28 -4.66 6.20
CA ASN A 93 10.70 -3.33 6.41
C ASN A 93 11.31 -2.30 5.46
N GLY A 94 12.61 -2.38 5.19
CA GLY A 94 13.32 -1.49 4.27
C GLY A 94 12.80 -1.53 2.83
N THR A 95 12.25 -2.66 2.36
CA THR A 95 11.69 -2.75 1.00
C THR A 95 10.36 -2.02 0.90
N SER A 96 9.46 -2.20 1.87
CA SER A 96 8.16 -1.52 1.86
C SER A 96 8.29 -0.01 2.11
N GLU A 97 9.16 0.41 3.03
CA GLU A 97 9.44 1.81 3.27
C GLU A 97 10.07 2.48 2.05
N ARG A 98 11.06 1.83 1.42
CA ARG A 98 11.71 2.33 0.20
C ARG A 98 10.73 2.45 -0.95
N THR A 99 9.91 1.43 -1.20
CA THR A 99 8.91 1.44 -2.27
C THR A 99 7.85 2.52 -2.03
N GLY A 100 7.35 2.65 -0.79
CA GLY A 100 6.45 3.74 -0.42
C GLY A 100 7.08 5.12 -0.59
N GLY A 101 8.38 5.26 -0.30
CA GLY A 101 9.18 6.46 -0.56
C GLY A 101 9.22 6.80 -2.04
N ILE A 102 9.60 5.85 -2.90
CA ILE A 102 9.69 6.01 -4.35
C ILE A 102 8.34 6.45 -4.95
N ILE A 103 7.24 5.84 -4.52
CA ILE A 103 5.91 6.22 -5.02
C ILE A 103 5.55 7.65 -4.63
N LYS A 104 5.84 8.07 -3.39
CA LYS A 104 5.61 9.44 -2.94
C LYS A 104 6.50 10.46 -3.67
N GLU A 105 7.74 10.13 -3.94
CA GLU A 105 8.65 10.98 -4.72
C GLU A 105 8.15 11.15 -6.16
N ARG A 106 7.72 10.06 -6.80
CA ARG A 106 7.11 10.12 -8.15
C ARG A 106 5.83 10.95 -8.17
N MET A 107 4.97 10.78 -7.16
CA MET A 107 3.77 11.59 -7.00
C MET A 107 4.12 13.08 -6.97
N ARG A 108 5.08 13.48 -6.10
CA ARG A 108 5.51 14.88 -5.98
C ARG A 108 6.13 15.41 -7.26
N ALA A 109 6.94 14.60 -7.95
CA ALA A 109 7.52 15.00 -9.24
C ALA A 109 6.43 15.24 -10.29
N MET A 110 5.41 14.37 -10.35
CA MET A 110 4.27 14.54 -11.26
C MET A 110 3.46 15.80 -10.94
N GLU A 111 3.19 16.08 -9.65
CA GLU A 111 2.50 17.30 -9.21
C GLU A 111 3.28 18.56 -9.57
N PHE A 112 4.58 18.54 -9.34
CA PHE A 112 5.45 19.67 -9.66
C PHE A 112 5.52 19.97 -11.17
N ASP A 113 5.74 18.91 -11.98
CA ASP A 113 5.90 19.04 -13.43
C ASP A 113 4.58 19.44 -14.13
N SER A 114 3.46 18.90 -13.65
CA SER A 114 2.14 19.18 -14.24
C SER A 114 1.48 20.47 -13.75
N GLY A 115 1.99 21.09 -12.68
CA GLY A 115 1.35 22.24 -12.03
C GLY A 115 -0.01 21.91 -11.38
N LEU A 116 -0.29 20.65 -11.14
CA LEU A 116 -1.55 20.22 -10.51
C LEU A 116 -1.67 20.72 -9.07
N PRO A 117 -2.87 21.10 -8.63
CA PRO A 117 -3.13 21.47 -7.25
C PRO A 117 -2.76 20.34 -6.28
N PRO A 118 -2.13 20.64 -5.12
CA PRO A 118 -1.72 19.63 -4.15
C PRO A 118 -2.86 18.79 -3.57
N ASP A 119 -4.09 19.26 -3.61
CA ASP A 119 -5.27 18.53 -3.14
C ASP A 119 -5.68 17.40 -4.08
N LEU A 120 -5.09 17.30 -5.27
CA LEU A 120 -5.24 16.17 -6.19
C LEU A 120 -4.31 14.98 -5.87
N TRP A 121 -3.59 15.01 -4.74
CA TRP A 121 -2.68 13.95 -4.34
C TRP A 121 -3.27 12.51 -4.38
N PRO A 122 -4.59 12.23 -4.16
CA PRO A 122 -5.12 10.88 -4.29
C PRO A 122 -5.05 10.34 -5.72
N VAL A 123 -5.20 11.23 -6.69
CA VAL A 123 -5.14 10.88 -8.12
C VAL A 123 -3.69 10.66 -8.54
N THR A 124 -2.81 11.60 -8.19
CA THR A 124 -1.37 11.54 -8.52
C THR A 124 -0.67 10.37 -7.83
N LEU A 125 -1.05 10.04 -6.59
CA LEU A 125 -0.54 8.87 -5.87
C LEU A 125 -0.93 7.55 -6.57
N LYS A 126 -2.17 7.42 -7.03
CA LYS A 126 -2.63 6.27 -7.81
C LYS A 126 -1.92 6.18 -9.16
N ALA A 127 -1.74 7.31 -9.84
CA ALA A 127 -1.01 7.39 -11.11
C ALA A 127 0.46 6.98 -10.93
N ALA A 128 1.13 7.45 -9.87
CA ALA A 128 2.51 7.08 -9.55
C ALA A 128 2.65 5.57 -9.29
N SER A 129 1.71 4.97 -8.55
CA SER A 129 1.67 3.52 -8.33
C SER A 129 1.40 2.75 -9.64
N TYR A 130 0.49 3.25 -10.46
CA TYR A 130 0.20 2.66 -11.77
C TYR A 130 1.43 2.61 -12.67
N LEU A 131 2.17 3.71 -12.78
CA LEU A 131 3.42 3.78 -13.55
C LEU A 131 4.51 2.90 -12.92
N TYR A 132 4.61 2.88 -11.59
CA TYR A 132 5.55 2.03 -10.88
C TYR A 132 5.34 0.55 -11.22
N ASN A 133 4.08 0.08 -11.25
CA ASN A 133 3.73 -1.29 -11.59
C ASN A 133 3.96 -1.63 -13.07
N ARG A 134 4.26 -0.66 -13.93
CA ARG A 134 4.54 -0.83 -15.36
C ARG A 134 5.99 -0.52 -15.73
N THR A 135 6.80 -0.19 -14.76
CA THR A 135 8.22 0.06 -14.96
C THR A 135 9.00 -1.24 -14.73
N PRO A 136 9.72 -1.78 -15.71
CA PRO A 136 10.61 -2.92 -15.53
C PRO A 136 11.67 -2.63 -14.48
N ARG A 137 12.04 -3.64 -13.68
CA ARG A 137 13.02 -3.49 -12.60
C ARG A 137 14.01 -4.64 -12.59
N GLN A 138 15.25 -4.33 -12.26
CA GLN A 138 16.33 -5.32 -12.17
C GLN A 138 16.00 -6.46 -11.19
N GLN A 139 15.36 -6.16 -10.06
CA GLN A 139 14.95 -7.16 -9.05
C GLN A 139 13.91 -8.17 -9.58
N ASN A 140 13.27 -7.88 -10.71
CA ASN A 140 12.29 -8.74 -11.38
C ASN A 140 12.82 -9.20 -12.76
N ASP A 141 14.13 -9.32 -12.92
CA ASP A 141 14.77 -9.67 -14.19
C ASP A 141 14.31 -8.78 -15.36
N TRP A 142 14.21 -7.47 -15.10
CA TRP A 142 13.72 -6.47 -16.03
C TRP A 142 12.27 -6.69 -16.53
N LYS A 143 11.49 -7.42 -15.75
CA LYS A 143 10.04 -7.52 -15.94
C LYS A 143 9.30 -6.52 -15.05
N THR A 144 8.08 -6.23 -15.42
CA THR A 144 7.15 -5.44 -14.58
C THR A 144 6.65 -6.27 -13.40
N PRO A 145 6.27 -5.65 -12.28
CA PRO A 145 5.62 -6.30 -11.17
C PRO A 145 4.32 -7.00 -11.51
#